data_4f168c719b209875dbf3fb43d2b6b330
#
_entry.id   4f168c719b209875dbf3fb43d2b6b330
#
_cell.length_a   1.000
_cell.length_b   1.000
_cell.length_c   1.000
_cell.angle_alpha   90.00
_cell.angle_beta   90.00
_cell.angle_gamma   90.00
#
_symmetry.space_group_name_H-M   'P 1'
#
loop_
_entity.id
_entity.type
_entity.pdbx_description
1 polymer ?
#
loop_
_entity_poly.entity_id
_entity_poly.type
_entity_poly.pdbx_seq_one_letter_code
_entity_poly.pdbx_strand_id
1 'polypeptide(L)'
;MMPFPEIKYDMPQPTPLHKLQPQAEGEMTQPVQRKPGKGIYVLPNLFTLAALFGGFYAVVMAMNARFDLAAVGIFCSMVLDSLDGRVARLTHTQSAFGEQMDSLSDMVSFGAAPALVAYEWALRPLGRWGWIAAFVYCACAALRLARFNVNTAVVSKRYFQGLPSPASAALVAGFVWLTSQMFSHRYEVPWFQKAMSLFGASLIERGDLSWFMFAVTLFAGLTMV
;
A
#
# COMPACT_ATOMS: atom_id res chain seq x y z
N MET A 1 -73.80 16.05 -7.78
CA MET A 1 -73.14 17.36 -7.77
C MET A 1 -72.49 17.48 -6.42
N MET A 2 -71.20 17.06 -6.31
CA MET A 2 -70.42 17.09 -5.05
C MET A 2 -69.67 18.42 -4.98
N PRO A 3 -69.69 19.14 -3.86
CA PRO A 3 -68.93 20.38 -3.72
C PRO A 3 -67.45 20.10 -3.56
N PHE A 4 -66.63 20.89 -4.22
CA PHE A 4 -65.17 20.88 -4.15
C PHE A 4 -64.72 21.34 -2.75
N PRO A 5 -63.66 20.78 -2.16
CA PRO A 5 -63.11 21.26 -0.90
C PRO A 5 -62.36 22.60 -1.10
N GLU A 6 -62.71 23.61 -0.28
CA GLU A 6 -61.99 24.87 -0.15
C GLU A 6 -60.57 24.65 0.38
N ILE A 7 -59.58 24.94 -0.42
CA ILE A 7 -58.17 24.98 -0.01
C ILE A 7 -57.92 26.31 0.69
N LYS A 8 -57.83 26.30 2.03
CA LYS A 8 -57.35 27.44 2.80
C LYS A 8 -55.82 27.54 2.62
N TYR A 9 -55.38 28.59 1.91
CA TYR A 9 -53.95 28.98 1.87
C TYR A 9 -53.63 29.72 3.15
N ASP A 10 -52.85 29.07 4.02
CA ASP A 10 -52.25 29.69 5.21
C ASP A 10 -51.05 30.53 4.76
N MET A 11 -51.25 31.85 4.67
CA MET A 11 -50.18 32.79 4.32
C MET A 11 -49.24 32.97 5.54
N PRO A 12 -47.93 32.79 5.39
CA PRO A 12 -47.00 33.02 6.51
C PRO A 12 -47.04 34.51 6.92
N GLN A 13 -47.22 34.74 8.20
CA GLN A 13 -47.26 36.09 8.81
C GLN A 13 -45.95 36.83 8.56
N PRO A 14 -45.99 38.13 8.25
CA PRO A 14 -44.77 38.92 8.03
C PRO A 14 -43.96 39.01 9.32
N THR A 15 -42.68 38.65 9.23
CA THR A 15 -41.72 38.69 10.34
C THR A 15 -41.57 40.13 10.82
N PRO A 16 -41.72 40.42 12.16
CA PRO A 16 -41.63 41.79 12.64
C PRO A 16 -40.24 42.38 12.47
N LEU A 17 -40.15 43.56 11.90
CA LEU A 17 -38.94 44.31 11.52
C LEU A 17 -37.91 44.52 12.67
N HIS A 18 -38.30 44.32 13.95
CA HIS A 18 -37.39 44.52 15.10
C HIS A 18 -36.35 43.39 15.22
N LYS A 19 -36.43 42.30 14.46
CA LYS A 19 -35.43 41.19 14.45
C LYS A 19 -34.32 41.42 13.42
N LEU A 20 -34.34 42.49 12.67
CA LEU A 20 -33.26 42.91 11.77
C LEU A 20 -32.32 43.88 12.48
N GLN A 21 -31.82 43.47 13.68
CA GLN A 21 -30.64 44.16 14.24
C GLN A 21 -29.42 43.71 13.46
N PRO A 22 -28.58 44.62 12.95
CA PRO A 22 -27.32 44.25 12.34
C PRO A 22 -26.44 43.67 13.45
N GLN A 23 -26.10 42.38 13.36
CA GLN A 23 -24.97 41.78 14.07
C GLN A 23 -23.67 42.31 13.46
N ALA A 24 -23.45 43.61 13.62
CA ALA A 24 -22.14 44.19 13.52
C ALA A 24 -21.53 44.09 14.92
N GLU A 25 -20.61 43.15 15.14
CA GLU A 25 -19.48 43.21 16.10
C GLU A 25 -19.05 41.79 16.41
N GLY A 26 -17.90 41.44 15.90
CA GLY A 26 -17.24 40.16 16.22
C GLY A 26 -16.74 39.40 15.02
N GLU A 27 -16.31 40.08 13.95
CA GLU A 27 -15.32 39.48 13.06
C GLU A 27 -14.02 39.30 13.84
N MET A 28 -14.00 38.23 14.68
CA MET A 28 -12.72 37.66 15.05
C MET A 28 -12.02 37.25 13.76
N THR A 29 -11.07 38.07 13.34
CA THR A 29 -10.10 37.80 12.32
C THR A 29 -9.53 36.41 12.58
N GLN A 30 -10.08 35.41 11.89
CA GLN A 30 -9.45 34.10 11.88
C GLN A 30 -8.02 34.32 11.38
N PRO A 31 -7.01 33.81 12.08
CA PRO A 31 -5.65 33.98 11.67
C PRO A 31 -5.55 33.47 10.23
N VAL A 32 -5.14 34.33 9.30
CA VAL A 32 -4.88 33.99 7.91
C VAL A 32 -3.86 32.84 7.93
N GLN A 33 -4.35 31.62 7.80
CA GLN A 33 -3.50 30.47 7.59
C GLN A 33 -2.76 30.72 6.26
N ARG A 34 -1.51 31.17 6.39
CA ARG A 34 -0.61 31.30 5.23
C ARG A 34 -0.55 29.95 4.57
N LYS A 35 -1.17 29.82 3.39
CA LYS A 35 -1.08 28.62 2.55
C LYS A 35 0.42 28.40 2.31
N PRO A 36 0.99 27.25 2.72
CA PRO A 36 2.38 26.96 2.47
C PRO A 36 2.65 27.06 0.97
N GLY A 37 3.83 27.59 0.60
CA GLY A 37 4.15 27.85 -0.80
C GLY A 37 4.04 26.56 -1.63
N LYS A 38 3.58 26.66 -2.88
CA LYS A 38 3.30 25.52 -3.78
C LYS A 38 4.46 24.52 -3.91
N GLY A 39 5.71 24.95 -3.68
CA GLY A 39 6.89 24.08 -3.71
C GLY A 39 7.01 23.07 -2.58
N ILE A 40 6.38 23.31 -1.42
CA ILE A 40 6.48 22.41 -0.25
C ILE A 40 5.66 21.13 -0.46
N TYR A 41 4.58 21.18 -1.27
CA TYR A 41 3.76 20.00 -1.62
C TYR A 41 4.46 19.03 -2.59
N VAL A 42 5.51 19.47 -3.28
CA VAL A 42 6.25 18.64 -4.24
C VAL A 42 7.12 17.62 -3.53
N LEU A 43 7.66 17.96 -2.35
CA LEU A 43 8.64 17.13 -1.66
C LEU A 43 8.08 15.75 -1.24
N PRO A 44 6.92 15.62 -0.57
CA PRO A 44 6.36 14.31 -0.26
C PRO A 44 6.07 13.49 -1.52
N ASN A 45 5.45 14.10 -2.54
CA ASN A 45 5.13 13.41 -3.78
C ASN A 45 6.38 12.89 -4.52
N LEU A 46 7.53 13.53 -4.34
CA LEU A 46 8.80 13.06 -4.92
C LEU A 46 9.26 11.76 -4.25
N PHE A 47 9.11 11.63 -2.93
CA PHE A 47 9.43 10.37 -2.23
C PHE A 47 8.49 9.25 -2.64
N THR A 48 7.19 9.54 -2.77
CA THR A 48 6.20 8.57 -3.27
C THR A 48 6.53 8.10 -4.70
N LEU A 49 6.92 9.03 -5.58
CA LEU A 49 7.39 8.67 -6.93
C LEU A 49 8.68 7.85 -6.90
N ALA A 50 9.59 8.14 -5.98
CA ALA A 50 10.82 7.36 -5.82
C ALA A 50 10.52 5.94 -5.28
N ALA A 51 9.54 5.80 -4.37
CA ALA A 51 9.06 4.50 -3.91
C ALA A 51 8.43 3.70 -5.06
N LEU A 52 7.57 4.33 -5.85
CA LEU A 52 7.00 3.74 -7.06
C LEU A 52 8.07 3.28 -8.06
N PHE A 53 9.10 4.13 -8.28
CA PHE A 53 10.22 3.77 -9.14
C PHE A 53 10.97 2.55 -8.61
N GLY A 54 11.19 2.44 -7.31
CA GLY A 54 11.83 1.28 -6.68
C GLY A 54 11.04 -0.01 -6.89
N GLY A 55 9.69 0.02 -6.76
CA GLY A 55 8.82 -1.11 -7.07
C GLY A 55 8.87 -1.50 -8.56
N PHE A 56 8.81 -0.52 -9.46
CA PHE A 56 8.94 -0.75 -10.89
C PHE A 56 10.32 -1.33 -11.26
N TYR A 57 11.40 -0.77 -10.68
CA TYR A 57 12.76 -1.28 -10.85
C TYR A 57 12.87 -2.74 -10.40
N ALA A 58 12.23 -3.11 -9.29
CA ALA A 58 12.23 -4.49 -8.80
C ALA A 58 11.63 -5.46 -9.83
N VAL A 59 10.53 -5.08 -10.49
CA VAL A 59 9.92 -5.90 -11.56
C VAL A 59 10.88 -6.03 -12.74
N VAL A 60 11.50 -4.94 -13.20
CA VAL A 60 12.46 -4.96 -14.31
C VAL A 60 13.67 -5.84 -13.97
N MET A 61 14.17 -5.78 -12.74
CA MET A 61 15.30 -6.63 -12.31
C MET A 61 14.89 -8.11 -12.25
N ALA A 62 13.68 -8.43 -11.79
CA ALA A 62 13.17 -9.80 -11.80
C ALA A 62 13.05 -10.37 -13.22
N MET A 63 12.55 -9.58 -14.18
CA MET A 63 12.50 -9.96 -15.60
C MET A 63 13.89 -10.22 -16.19
N ASN A 64 14.93 -9.59 -15.65
CA ASN A 64 16.33 -9.80 -16.03
C ASN A 64 17.03 -10.88 -15.19
N ALA A 65 16.27 -11.68 -14.41
CA ALA A 65 16.77 -12.73 -13.51
C ALA A 65 17.75 -12.23 -12.43
N ARG A 66 17.70 -10.92 -12.09
CA ARG A 66 18.51 -10.30 -11.03
C ARG A 66 17.67 -10.15 -9.75
N PHE A 67 17.37 -11.28 -9.12
CA PHE A 67 16.44 -11.35 -8.00
C PHE A 67 16.98 -10.69 -6.72
N ASP A 68 18.29 -10.65 -6.56
CA ASP A 68 18.99 -9.90 -5.50
C ASP A 68 18.65 -8.41 -5.56
N LEU A 69 18.77 -7.80 -6.75
CA LEU A 69 18.45 -6.40 -6.96
C LEU A 69 16.94 -6.13 -6.93
N ALA A 70 16.13 -7.09 -7.37
CA ALA A 70 14.69 -7.00 -7.29
C ALA A 70 14.23 -6.89 -5.82
N ALA A 71 14.75 -7.74 -4.94
CA ALA A 71 14.46 -7.67 -3.52
C ALA A 71 14.93 -6.34 -2.90
N VAL A 72 16.15 -5.89 -3.21
CA VAL A 72 16.67 -4.59 -2.77
C VAL A 72 15.76 -3.44 -3.22
N GLY A 73 15.24 -3.48 -4.47
CA GLY A 73 14.30 -2.50 -4.98
C GLY A 73 13.03 -2.39 -4.13
N ILE A 74 12.45 -3.54 -3.72
CA ILE A 74 11.27 -3.57 -2.83
C ILE A 74 11.61 -3.00 -1.44
N PHE A 75 12.75 -3.36 -0.85
CA PHE A 75 13.16 -2.81 0.45
C PHE A 75 13.44 -1.30 0.39
N CYS A 76 14.06 -0.81 -0.68
CA CYS A 76 14.24 0.62 -0.90
C CYS A 76 12.90 1.35 -1.02
N SER A 77 11.93 0.80 -1.76
CA SER A 77 10.57 1.35 -1.83
C SER A 77 9.92 1.47 -0.47
N MET A 78 10.07 0.46 0.39
CA MET A 78 9.53 0.45 1.74
C MET A 78 10.13 1.55 2.63
N VAL A 79 11.43 1.81 2.51
CA VAL A 79 12.09 2.89 3.24
C VAL A 79 11.60 4.26 2.74
N LEU A 80 11.51 4.44 1.41
CA LEU A 80 11.05 5.69 0.80
C LEU A 80 9.60 6.01 1.16
N ASP A 81 8.71 5.01 1.11
CA ASP A 81 7.32 5.09 1.53
C ASP A 81 7.19 5.49 3.01
N SER A 82 7.99 4.89 3.89
CA SER A 82 8.02 5.29 5.30
C SER A 82 8.49 6.73 5.52
N LEU A 83 9.35 7.25 4.62
CA LEU A 83 9.85 8.62 4.68
C LEU A 83 8.83 9.65 4.19
N ASP A 84 8.11 9.39 3.09
CA ASP A 84 7.15 10.34 2.53
C ASP A 84 6.01 10.62 3.51
N GLY A 85 5.44 9.60 4.15
CA GLY A 85 4.42 9.76 5.18
C GLY A 85 4.91 10.53 6.42
N ARG A 86 6.20 10.41 6.79
CA ARG A 86 6.79 11.21 7.87
C ARG A 86 7.02 12.65 7.44
N VAL A 87 7.57 12.85 6.25
CA VAL A 87 7.82 14.19 5.69
C VAL A 87 6.52 14.96 5.52
N ALA A 88 5.47 14.35 4.94
CA ALA A 88 4.16 14.97 4.77
C ALA A 88 3.55 15.43 6.10
N ARG A 89 3.72 14.65 7.18
CA ARG A 89 3.24 15.02 8.53
C ARG A 89 4.06 16.15 9.15
N LEU A 90 5.39 16.12 9.03
CA LEU A 90 6.28 17.14 9.58
C LEU A 90 6.13 18.49 8.87
N THR A 91 5.86 18.46 7.57
CA THR A 91 5.71 19.69 6.77
C THR A 91 4.27 20.20 6.70
N HIS A 92 3.32 19.48 7.33
CA HIS A 92 1.88 19.80 7.27
C HIS A 92 1.35 19.97 5.83
N THR A 93 1.88 19.19 4.88
CA THR A 93 1.57 19.27 3.44
C THR A 93 0.70 18.10 2.96
N GLN A 94 -0.07 17.51 3.84
CA GLN A 94 -1.01 16.45 3.47
C GLN A 94 -2.04 16.98 2.47
N SER A 95 -2.21 16.28 1.35
CA SER A 95 -3.19 16.62 0.33
C SER A 95 -3.96 15.38 -0.11
N ALA A 96 -5.21 15.54 -0.51
CA ALA A 96 -6.01 14.43 -1.05
C ALA A 96 -5.37 13.78 -2.29
N PHE A 97 -4.65 14.57 -3.10
CA PHE A 97 -3.89 14.04 -4.23
C PHE A 97 -2.71 13.18 -3.77
N GLY A 98 -1.95 13.63 -2.76
CA GLY A 98 -0.82 12.88 -2.20
C GLY A 98 -1.26 11.53 -1.62
N GLU A 99 -2.38 11.49 -0.91
CA GLU A 99 -2.95 10.27 -0.34
C GLU A 99 -3.36 9.24 -1.42
N GLN A 100 -3.95 9.71 -2.52
CA GLN A 100 -4.28 8.84 -3.64
C GLN A 100 -3.03 8.34 -4.39
N MET A 101 -2.04 9.22 -4.57
CA MET A 101 -0.76 8.87 -5.19
C MET A 101 0.00 7.84 -4.38
N ASP A 102 0.01 7.97 -3.06
CA ASP A 102 0.58 7.04 -2.09
C ASP A 102 -0.06 5.65 -2.21
N SER A 103 -1.40 5.58 -2.19
CA SER A 103 -2.14 4.32 -2.38
C SER A 103 -1.84 3.64 -3.72
N LEU A 104 -1.66 4.39 -4.80
CA LEU A 104 -1.29 3.84 -6.11
C LEU A 104 0.15 3.33 -6.11
N SER A 105 1.07 4.07 -5.49
CA SER A 105 2.47 3.67 -5.30
C SER A 105 2.57 2.37 -4.51
N ASP A 106 1.85 2.29 -3.39
CA ASP A 106 1.76 1.10 -2.53
C ASP A 106 1.27 -0.12 -3.30
N MET A 107 0.23 0.06 -4.11
CA MET A 107 -0.31 -1.04 -4.91
C MET A 107 0.73 -1.61 -5.87
N VAL A 108 1.55 -0.77 -6.48
CA VAL A 108 2.63 -1.21 -7.38
C VAL A 108 3.78 -1.81 -6.59
N SER A 109 4.28 -1.11 -5.56
CA SER A 109 5.51 -1.46 -4.84
C SER A 109 5.35 -2.64 -3.89
N PHE A 110 4.18 -2.79 -3.25
CA PHE A 110 3.91 -3.82 -2.24
C PHE A 110 2.84 -4.83 -2.65
N GLY A 111 2.08 -4.55 -3.70
CA GLY A 111 1.13 -5.49 -4.30
C GLY A 111 1.70 -6.19 -5.54
N ALA A 112 1.89 -5.44 -6.62
CA ALA A 112 2.26 -6.02 -7.91
C ALA A 112 3.73 -6.48 -7.96
N ALA A 113 4.68 -5.66 -7.47
CA ALA A 113 6.10 -5.98 -7.58
C ALA A 113 6.48 -7.27 -6.83
N PRO A 114 6.14 -7.49 -5.54
CA PRO A 114 6.44 -8.74 -4.86
C PRO A 114 5.78 -9.95 -5.51
N ALA A 115 4.53 -9.82 -6.00
CA ALA A 115 3.82 -10.88 -6.71
C ALA A 115 4.56 -11.32 -7.98
N LEU A 116 5.00 -10.35 -8.80
CA LEU A 116 5.71 -10.62 -10.04
C LEU A 116 7.14 -11.12 -9.81
N VAL A 117 7.84 -10.60 -8.80
CA VAL A 117 9.16 -11.10 -8.40
C VAL A 117 9.08 -12.55 -7.94
N ALA A 118 8.09 -12.90 -7.11
CA ALA A 118 7.84 -14.27 -6.67
C ALA A 118 7.49 -15.18 -7.85
N TYR A 119 6.67 -14.69 -8.78
CA TYR A 119 6.30 -15.43 -9.97
C TYR A 119 7.50 -15.77 -10.84
N GLU A 120 8.31 -14.77 -11.19
CA GLU A 120 9.51 -14.98 -12.02
C GLU A 120 10.56 -15.85 -11.34
N TRP A 121 10.71 -15.73 -9.99
CA TRP A 121 11.69 -16.49 -9.24
C TRP A 121 11.37 -17.97 -9.15
N ALA A 122 10.18 -18.33 -8.68
CA ALA A 122 9.88 -19.72 -8.31
C ALA A 122 8.51 -20.23 -8.71
N LEU A 123 7.51 -19.36 -9.00
CA LEU A 123 6.15 -19.81 -9.28
C LEU A 123 5.92 -20.17 -10.75
N ARG A 124 6.75 -19.66 -11.66
CA ARG A 124 6.62 -19.90 -13.11
C ARG A 124 6.57 -21.38 -13.50
N PRO A 125 7.35 -22.31 -12.91
CA PRO A 125 7.28 -23.75 -13.23
C PRO A 125 5.94 -24.40 -12.85
N LEU A 126 5.18 -23.82 -11.90
CA LEU A 126 3.86 -24.32 -11.48
C LEU A 126 2.74 -24.02 -12.50
N GLY A 127 3.05 -23.35 -13.62
CA GLY A 127 2.09 -23.04 -14.67
C GLY A 127 0.90 -22.24 -14.14
N ARG A 128 -0.32 -22.79 -14.30
CA ARG A 128 -1.56 -22.09 -13.89
C ARG A 128 -1.60 -21.74 -12.40
N TRP A 129 -1.14 -22.63 -11.54
CA TRP A 129 -1.16 -22.41 -10.10
C TRP A 129 -0.22 -21.27 -9.67
N GLY A 130 0.92 -21.15 -10.34
CA GLY A 130 1.90 -20.11 -10.03
C GLY A 130 1.36 -18.70 -10.26
N TRP A 131 0.79 -18.42 -11.43
CA TRP A 131 0.26 -17.09 -11.71
C TRP A 131 -1.02 -16.78 -10.92
N ILE A 132 -1.84 -17.82 -10.60
CA ILE A 132 -3.01 -17.65 -9.74
C ILE A 132 -2.57 -17.21 -8.34
N ALA A 133 -1.53 -17.82 -7.75
CA ALA A 133 -1.01 -17.42 -6.45
C ALA A 133 -0.50 -15.97 -6.44
N ALA A 134 0.26 -15.59 -7.47
CA ALA A 134 0.74 -14.22 -7.65
C ALA A 134 -0.43 -13.23 -7.78
N PHE A 135 -1.45 -13.57 -8.56
CA PHE A 135 -2.65 -12.76 -8.72
C PHE A 135 -3.43 -12.62 -7.41
N VAL A 136 -3.64 -13.71 -6.66
CA VAL A 136 -4.33 -13.69 -5.37
C VAL A 136 -3.61 -12.76 -4.39
N TYR A 137 -2.27 -12.85 -4.31
CA TYR A 137 -1.49 -11.92 -3.47
C TYR A 137 -1.75 -10.46 -3.86
N CYS A 138 -1.65 -10.15 -5.15
CA CYS A 138 -1.88 -8.80 -5.68
C CYS A 138 -3.32 -8.31 -5.40
N ALA A 139 -4.32 -9.19 -5.58
CA ALA A 139 -5.72 -8.90 -5.31
C ALA A 139 -5.98 -8.64 -3.81
N CYS A 140 -5.37 -9.44 -2.93
CA CYS A 140 -5.46 -9.23 -1.48
C CYS A 140 -4.85 -7.88 -1.07
N ALA A 141 -3.71 -7.49 -1.66
CA ALA A 141 -3.12 -6.17 -1.44
C ALA A 141 -4.07 -5.04 -1.88
N ALA A 142 -4.69 -5.18 -3.07
CA ALA A 142 -5.67 -4.21 -3.58
C ALA A 142 -6.89 -4.09 -2.66
N LEU A 143 -7.47 -5.22 -2.24
CA LEU A 143 -8.63 -5.25 -1.32
C LEU A 143 -8.29 -4.59 0.02
N ARG A 144 -7.11 -4.88 0.55
CA ARG A 144 -6.62 -4.26 1.79
C ARG A 144 -6.51 -2.75 1.66
N LEU A 145 -5.86 -2.24 0.59
CA LEU A 145 -5.71 -0.81 0.35
C LEU A 145 -7.06 -0.12 0.15
N ALA A 146 -7.97 -0.72 -0.61
CA ALA A 146 -9.32 -0.22 -0.80
C ALA A 146 -10.09 -0.14 0.51
N ARG A 147 -10.02 -1.19 1.35
CA ARG A 147 -10.64 -1.21 2.68
C ARG A 147 -10.05 -0.15 3.61
N PHE A 148 -8.74 0.04 3.59
CA PHE A 148 -8.07 1.06 4.39
C PHE A 148 -8.55 2.45 3.99
N ASN A 149 -8.61 2.77 2.70
CA ASN A 149 -9.04 4.07 2.19
C ASN A 149 -10.51 4.39 2.52
N VAL A 150 -11.39 3.38 2.52
CA VAL A 150 -12.81 3.56 2.91
C VAL A 150 -12.94 3.73 4.43
N ASN A 151 -12.19 2.97 5.22
CA ASN A 151 -12.32 2.96 6.68
C ASN A 151 -11.68 4.18 7.37
N THR A 152 -10.74 4.88 6.75
CA THR A 152 -10.16 6.12 7.30
C THR A 152 -11.21 7.22 7.52
N ALA A 153 -12.34 7.16 6.81
CA ALA A 153 -13.44 8.11 6.95
C ALA A 153 -14.41 7.81 8.12
N VAL A 154 -14.45 6.58 8.67
CA VAL A 154 -15.60 6.13 9.51
C VAL A 154 -15.21 5.45 10.83
N VAL A 155 -14.03 4.85 11.00
CA VAL A 155 -13.75 3.96 12.14
C VAL A 155 -12.64 4.45 13.07
N SER A 156 -12.88 4.37 14.39
CA SER A 156 -11.89 4.59 15.44
C SER A 156 -10.71 3.60 15.31
N LYS A 157 -9.47 4.11 15.34
CA LYS A 157 -8.17 3.45 15.13
C LYS A 157 -7.80 2.31 16.11
N ARG A 158 -8.75 1.61 16.72
CA ARG A 158 -8.46 0.68 17.84
C ARG A 158 -8.12 -0.76 17.45
N TYR A 159 -8.33 -1.18 16.21
CA TYR A 159 -8.05 -2.56 15.79
C TYR A 159 -7.23 -2.61 14.51
N PHE A 160 -6.07 -3.25 14.62
CA PHE A 160 -5.22 -3.56 13.46
C PHE A 160 -5.84 -4.75 12.72
N GLN A 161 -6.30 -4.57 11.49
CA GLN A 161 -6.92 -5.63 10.70
C GLN A 161 -5.94 -6.15 9.66
N GLY A 162 -5.36 -7.31 9.91
CA GLY A 162 -4.47 -8.00 8.99
C GLY A 162 -3.03 -7.51 8.96
N LEU A 163 -2.19 -8.21 8.18
CA LEU A 163 -0.77 -7.89 8.02
C LEU A 163 -0.61 -6.62 7.16
N PRO A 164 0.24 -5.63 7.54
CA PRO A 164 0.54 -4.47 6.71
C PRO A 164 1.10 -4.87 5.33
N SER A 165 0.68 -4.19 4.24
CA SER A 165 1.18 -4.48 2.88
C SER A 165 2.71 -4.40 2.77
N PRO A 166 3.44 -3.43 3.39
CA PRO A 166 4.89 -3.45 3.39
C PRO A 166 5.48 -4.66 4.11
N ALA A 167 4.87 -5.12 5.22
CA ALA A 167 5.37 -6.30 5.94
C ALA A 167 5.19 -7.60 5.13
N SER A 168 4.07 -7.73 4.42
CA SER A 168 3.83 -8.84 3.50
C SER A 168 4.81 -8.81 2.32
N ALA A 169 5.05 -7.65 1.74
CA ALA A 169 6.05 -7.45 0.69
C ALA A 169 7.47 -7.81 1.18
N ALA A 170 7.82 -7.40 2.42
CA ALA A 170 9.10 -7.74 3.04
C ALA A 170 9.28 -9.25 3.23
N LEU A 171 8.21 -9.96 3.61
CA LEU A 171 8.25 -11.42 3.78
C LEU A 171 8.54 -12.11 2.44
N VAL A 172 7.81 -11.73 1.38
CA VAL A 172 8.00 -12.30 0.04
C VAL A 172 9.36 -11.93 -0.53
N ALA A 173 9.73 -10.64 -0.51
CA ALA A 173 11.02 -10.17 -1.03
C ALA A 173 12.21 -10.74 -0.23
N GLY A 174 12.08 -10.81 1.10
CA GLY A 174 13.11 -11.39 1.98
C GLY A 174 13.33 -12.88 1.71
N PHE A 175 12.23 -13.62 1.47
CA PHE A 175 12.34 -15.03 1.11
C PHE A 175 13.02 -15.21 -0.26
N VAL A 176 12.63 -14.41 -1.27
CA VAL A 176 13.27 -14.42 -2.59
C VAL A 176 14.76 -14.07 -2.45
N TRP A 177 15.09 -13.03 -1.70
CA TRP A 177 16.47 -12.61 -1.50
C TRP A 177 17.32 -13.70 -0.83
N LEU A 178 16.82 -14.27 0.27
CA LEU A 178 17.52 -15.32 1.00
C LEU A 178 17.76 -16.54 0.10
N THR A 179 16.73 -17.00 -0.59
CA THR A 179 16.84 -18.18 -1.44
C THR A 179 17.68 -17.91 -2.69
N SER A 180 17.62 -16.71 -3.28
CA SER A 180 18.46 -16.35 -4.42
C SER A 180 19.94 -16.36 -4.04
N GLN A 181 20.29 -15.89 -2.85
CA GLN A 181 21.68 -15.94 -2.35
C GLN A 181 22.16 -17.38 -2.13
N MET A 182 21.29 -18.23 -1.59
CA MET A 182 21.61 -19.65 -1.38
C MET A 182 21.91 -20.39 -2.70
N PHE A 183 21.13 -20.10 -3.76
CA PHE A 183 21.30 -20.76 -5.05
C PHE A 183 22.36 -20.12 -5.96
N SER A 184 22.81 -18.91 -5.67
CA SER A 184 23.78 -18.19 -6.52
C SER A 184 25.25 -18.48 -6.22
N HIS A 185 25.58 -19.43 -5.35
CA HIS A 185 26.96 -19.81 -4.94
C HIS A 185 27.87 -18.63 -4.52
N ARG A 186 27.36 -17.46 -4.26
CA ARG A 186 28.18 -16.28 -3.98
C ARG A 186 28.76 -16.24 -2.56
N TYR A 187 28.27 -17.06 -1.66
CA TYR A 187 28.78 -17.17 -0.28
C TYR A 187 29.05 -18.61 0.08
N GLU A 188 30.27 -19.05 -0.16
CA GLU A 188 30.85 -20.24 0.49
C GLU A 188 31.06 -19.94 1.97
N VAL A 189 30.00 -19.88 2.74
CA VAL A 189 30.11 -19.76 4.21
C VAL A 189 29.93 -21.17 4.79
N PRO A 190 31.04 -21.82 5.20
CA PRO A 190 31.05 -23.26 5.56
C PRO A 190 30.08 -23.62 6.69
N TRP A 191 29.86 -22.69 7.65
CA TRP A 191 28.94 -22.92 8.78
C TRP A 191 27.48 -22.92 8.35
N PHE A 192 27.13 -22.14 7.34
CA PHE A 192 25.77 -22.03 6.83
C PHE A 192 25.36 -23.27 6.04
N GLN A 193 26.26 -23.80 5.20
CA GLN A 193 26.05 -25.08 4.52
C GLN A 193 25.87 -26.21 5.53
N LYS A 194 26.63 -26.21 6.62
CA LYS A 194 26.52 -27.21 7.69
C LYS A 194 25.21 -27.08 8.48
N ALA A 195 24.75 -25.86 8.74
CA ALA A 195 23.44 -25.62 9.36
C ALA A 195 22.29 -26.09 8.44
N MET A 196 22.38 -25.82 7.15
CA MET A 196 21.36 -26.22 6.17
C MET A 196 21.32 -27.75 5.97
N SER A 197 22.45 -28.43 5.98
CA SER A 197 22.47 -29.90 5.92
C SER A 197 21.85 -30.56 7.15
N LEU A 198 21.97 -29.93 8.32
CA LEU A 198 21.30 -30.35 9.56
C LEU A 198 19.77 -30.20 9.51
N PHE A 199 19.26 -29.20 8.76
CA PHE A 199 17.82 -28.97 8.54
C PHE A 199 17.24 -29.77 7.34
N GLY A 200 18.00 -30.69 6.75
CA GLY A 200 17.56 -31.52 5.61
C GLY A 200 17.42 -30.76 4.29
N ALA A 201 17.97 -29.56 4.21
CA ALA A 201 17.88 -28.71 3.01
C ALA A 201 18.69 -29.22 1.81
N SER A 202 19.47 -30.25 1.97
CA SER A 202 20.13 -31.01 0.88
C SER A 202 19.14 -31.76 -0.03
N LEU A 203 17.85 -31.84 0.37
CA LEU A 203 16.78 -32.52 -0.34
C LEU A 203 15.80 -31.56 -1.04
N ILE A 204 16.01 -30.23 -0.93
CA ILE A 204 15.11 -29.26 -1.59
C ILE A 204 15.49 -29.19 -3.07
N GLU A 205 14.83 -30.01 -3.87
CA GLU A 205 14.84 -29.85 -5.32
C GLU A 205 14.12 -28.54 -5.69
N ARG A 206 14.45 -27.95 -6.86
CA ARG A 206 13.78 -26.72 -7.36
C ARG A 206 12.26 -26.83 -7.38
N GLY A 207 11.72 -28.04 -7.51
CA GLY A 207 10.28 -28.29 -7.47
C GLY A 207 9.66 -28.01 -6.10
N ASP A 208 10.31 -28.46 -5.04
CA ASP A 208 9.85 -28.25 -3.64
C ASP A 208 9.90 -26.76 -3.27
N LEU A 209 10.93 -26.03 -3.71
CA LEU A 209 11.03 -24.60 -3.53
C LEU A 209 9.85 -23.84 -4.15
N SER A 210 9.39 -24.26 -5.33
CA SER A 210 8.25 -23.65 -6.01
C SER A 210 6.95 -23.80 -5.22
N TRP A 211 6.70 -24.97 -4.64
CA TRP A 211 5.55 -25.22 -3.78
C TRP A 211 5.63 -24.48 -2.45
N PHE A 212 6.83 -24.39 -1.88
CA PHE A 212 7.04 -23.62 -0.65
C PHE A 212 6.81 -22.11 -0.90
N MET A 213 7.36 -21.58 -2.00
CA MET A 213 7.10 -20.18 -2.38
C MET A 213 5.63 -19.93 -2.67
N PHE A 214 4.93 -20.89 -3.27
CA PHE A 214 3.48 -20.83 -3.47
C PHE A 214 2.75 -20.68 -2.12
N ALA A 215 3.09 -21.51 -1.13
CA ALA A 215 2.50 -21.43 0.19
C ALA A 215 2.80 -20.09 0.90
N VAL A 216 4.05 -19.62 0.83
CA VAL A 216 4.46 -18.32 1.40
C VAL A 216 3.70 -17.16 0.74
N THR A 217 3.59 -17.16 -0.59
CA THR A 217 2.90 -16.11 -1.33
C THR A 217 1.41 -16.06 -1.00
N LEU A 218 0.74 -17.22 -0.94
CA LEU A 218 -0.67 -17.31 -0.56
C LEU A 218 -0.88 -16.92 0.90
N PHE A 219 -0.04 -17.41 1.81
CA PHE A 219 -0.12 -17.06 3.24
C PHE A 219 0.04 -15.56 3.43
N ALA A 220 1.07 -14.96 2.83
CA ALA A 220 1.32 -13.52 2.90
C ALA A 220 0.15 -12.70 2.32
N GLY A 221 -0.44 -13.16 1.21
CA GLY A 221 -1.63 -12.52 0.61
C GLY A 221 -2.86 -12.62 1.51
N LEU A 222 -3.21 -13.82 1.95
CA LEU A 222 -4.42 -14.06 2.75
C LEU A 222 -4.37 -13.40 4.12
N THR A 223 -3.20 -13.26 4.73
CA THR A 223 -3.04 -12.56 6.03
C THR A 223 -3.19 -11.04 5.93
N MET A 224 -3.20 -10.47 4.72
CA MET A 224 -3.46 -9.04 4.50
C MET A 224 -4.95 -8.67 4.61
N VAL A 225 -5.86 -9.59 4.30
CA VAL A 225 -7.32 -9.37 4.24
C VAL A 225 -7.98 -9.75 5.54
#